data_1d51b11aacfeed8ca5d9689655eeb65b
#
_entry.id   1d51b11aacfeed8ca5d9689655eeb65b
#
_cell.length_a   1.000
_cell.length_b   1.000
_cell.length_c   1.000
_cell.angle_alpha   90.00
_cell.angle_beta   90.00
_cell.angle_gamma   90.00
#
_symmetry.space_group_name_H-M   'P 1'
#
loop_
_entity.id
_entity.type
_entity.pdbx_description
1 polymer ?
#
loop_
_entity_poly.entity_id
_entity_poly.type
_entity_poly.pdbx_seq_one_letter_code
_entity_poly.pdbx_strand_id
1 'polypeptide(L)'
;MSGHRGADEVRARIDHPVIDSDGHVLEFRPAVRELFAEAAGRALLPAFDMMLDVWGLAKQIDADALRNAGLFRMTWWGFPAANTLDRATTMLPRLLHERLDELGLDFAVLYPTYGRGAMGVDDEAVRTASVRAYNRYYAETTSGLGDRLTSAAVIPMHTPAEACRELEYAVRELGFKAAVLAGHVRRPLPPNAGASAADVPRGAVWLDTFGLDSPHDYDPVWAKCIELGIAPTFHSAGMGWGTRTSLSSYVFNHLGNFAAAGEAICLSLFLGGVPRRFPELRCAFLEGGVGWAANLFADLLGHWEKRGAQHIH
;
A
#
# COMPACT_ATOMS: atom_id res chain seq x y z
N MET A 1 34.66 -13.40 14.59
CA MET A 1 33.28 -13.49 15.12
C MET A 1 32.88 -12.09 15.52
N SER A 2 32.11 -11.36 14.68
CA SER A 2 31.51 -10.09 15.05
C SER A 2 30.35 -10.42 15.99
N GLY A 3 30.55 -10.16 17.31
CA GLY A 3 29.46 -10.30 18.26
C GLY A 3 28.27 -9.44 17.79
N HIS A 4 27.13 -10.05 17.56
CA HIS A 4 25.88 -9.32 17.38
C HIS A 4 25.64 -8.51 18.66
N ARG A 5 25.70 -7.17 18.53
CA ARG A 5 25.26 -6.29 19.61
C ARG A 5 23.77 -6.46 19.75
N GLY A 6 23.28 -6.63 20.97
CA GLY A 6 21.85 -6.65 21.24
C GLY A 6 21.21 -5.30 20.88
N ALA A 7 19.90 -5.28 20.64
CA ALA A 7 19.15 -4.04 20.37
C ALA A 7 19.36 -3.02 21.50
N ASP A 8 19.41 -3.47 22.75
CA ASP A 8 19.67 -2.62 23.94
C ASP A 8 21.00 -1.88 23.87
N GLU A 9 22.08 -2.52 23.41
CA GLU A 9 23.41 -1.88 23.28
C GLU A 9 23.39 -0.81 22.19
N VAL A 10 22.63 -1.01 21.12
CA VAL A 10 22.46 -0.02 20.04
C VAL A 10 21.57 1.11 20.55
N ARG A 11 20.44 0.78 21.18
CA ARG A 11 19.46 1.75 21.69
C ARG A 11 20.08 2.69 22.73
N ALA A 12 20.92 2.18 23.62
CA ALA A 12 21.62 2.97 24.65
C ALA A 12 22.53 4.08 24.10
N ARG A 13 22.82 4.08 22.78
CA ARG A 13 23.65 5.10 22.10
C ARG A 13 22.83 6.15 21.37
N ILE A 14 21.51 5.99 21.35
CA ILE A 14 20.57 6.85 20.64
C ILE A 14 19.84 7.69 21.68
N ASP A 15 19.92 9.02 21.52
CA ASP A 15 19.37 10.04 22.44
C ASP A 15 18.00 10.58 22.01
N HIS A 16 17.40 9.98 21.00
CA HIS A 16 16.08 10.32 20.49
C HIS A 16 15.17 9.07 20.38
N PRO A 17 13.85 9.26 20.27
CA PRO A 17 12.93 8.15 20.03
C PRO A 17 13.25 7.38 18.75
N VAL A 18 13.12 6.06 18.80
CA VAL A 18 13.21 5.16 17.64
C VAL A 18 11.81 4.75 17.25
N ILE A 19 11.38 5.19 16.08
CA ILE A 19 10.03 4.95 15.56
C ILE A 19 10.14 4.08 14.31
N ASP A 20 9.53 2.88 14.36
CA ASP A 20 9.30 2.08 13.17
C ASP A 20 8.08 2.65 12.44
N SER A 21 8.32 3.31 11.31
CA SER A 21 7.29 3.95 10.50
C SER A 21 6.87 3.13 9.27
N ASP A 22 7.35 1.88 9.17
CA ASP A 22 7.04 0.94 8.10
C ASP A 22 6.95 -0.51 8.62
N GLY A 23 6.52 -0.67 9.90
CA GLY A 23 6.24 -1.95 10.49
C GLY A 23 5.04 -2.63 9.81
N HIS A 24 4.97 -3.96 9.93
CA HIS A 24 3.87 -4.72 9.33
C HIS A 24 3.17 -5.62 10.33
N VAL A 25 1.86 -5.74 10.17
CA VAL A 25 1.07 -6.79 10.82
C VAL A 25 0.69 -7.86 9.80
N LEU A 26 0.82 -9.12 10.18
CA LEU A 26 0.36 -10.25 9.40
C LEU A 26 -1.01 -10.68 9.93
N GLU A 27 -2.03 -10.38 9.17
CA GLU A 27 -3.42 -10.55 9.60
C GLU A 27 -3.81 -12.02 9.78
N PHE A 28 -4.62 -12.29 10.80
CA PHE A 28 -5.25 -13.58 11.00
C PHE A 28 -6.49 -13.69 10.09
N ARG A 29 -6.29 -14.26 8.91
CA ARG A 29 -7.29 -14.34 7.83
C ARG A 29 -8.66 -14.84 8.28
N PRO A 30 -8.82 -15.86 9.15
CA PRO A 30 -10.13 -16.30 9.59
C PRO A 30 -10.93 -15.20 10.31
N ALA A 31 -10.30 -14.37 11.15
CA ALA A 31 -10.98 -13.26 11.82
C ALA A 31 -11.44 -12.19 10.81
N VAL A 32 -10.58 -11.81 9.89
CA VAL A 32 -10.96 -10.85 8.83
C VAL A 32 -12.11 -11.37 7.98
N ARG A 33 -12.11 -12.68 7.68
CA ARG A 33 -13.17 -13.33 6.91
C ARG A 33 -14.54 -13.28 7.60
N GLU A 34 -14.60 -13.44 8.92
CA GLU A 34 -15.85 -13.27 9.67
C GLU A 34 -16.31 -11.81 9.67
N LEU A 35 -15.40 -10.86 9.87
CA LEU A 35 -15.72 -9.43 9.78
C LEU A 35 -16.23 -9.03 8.38
N PHE A 36 -15.66 -9.63 7.33
CA PHE A 36 -16.17 -9.46 5.97
C PHE A 36 -17.60 -10.02 5.83
N ALA A 37 -17.84 -11.22 6.37
CA ALA A 37 -19.16 -11.84 6.31
C ALA A 37 -20.24 -11.02 7.06
N GLU A 38 -19.85 -10.36 8.15
CA GLU A 38 -20.71 -9.40 8.86
C GLU A 38 -21.02 -8.16 8.03
N ALA A 39 -20.03 -7.62 7.31
CA ALA A 39 -20.17 -6.40 6.53
C ALA A 39 -20.95 -6.60 5.22
N ALA A 40 -20.73 -7.72 4.53
CA ALA A 40 -21.23 -7.96 3.16
C ALA A 40 -22.18 -9.16 3.03
N GLY A 41 -22.31 -9.96 4.08
CA GLY A 41 -23.05 -11.21 4.04
C GLY A 41 -22.21 -12.38 3.47
N ARG A 42 -22.61 -13.60 3.85
CA ARG A 42 -21.88 -14.84 3.49
C ARG A 42 -21.87 -15.15 1.99
N ALA A 43 -22.79 -14.59 1.22
CA ALA A 43 -22.89 -14.83 -0.22
C ALA A 43 -21.67 -14.31 -1.01
N LEU A 44 -20.99 -13.27 -0.49
CA LEU A 44 -19.78 -12.70 -1.12
C LEU A 44 -18.48 -13.34 -0.64
N LEU A 45 -18.51 -14.27 0.32
CA LEU A 45 -17.31 -14.94 0.82
C LEU A 45 -16.46 -15.62 -0.27
N PRO A 46 -17.03 -16.29 -1.31
CA PRO A 46 -16.20 -16.86 -2.37
C PRO A 46 -15.34 -15.82 -3.10
N ALA A 47 -15.86 -14.61 -3.32
CA ALA A 47 -15.08 -13.53 -3.95
C ALA A 47 -13.97 -13.01 -3.03
N PHE A 48 -14.24 -12.89 -1.74
CA PHE A 48 -13.23 -12.53 -0.74
C PHE A 48 -12.14 -13.60 -0.63
N ASP A 49 -12.51 -14.88 -0.56
CA ASP A 49 -11.56 -15.99 -0.49
C ASP A 49 -10.68 -16.03 -1.75
N MET A 50 -11.25 -15.81 -2.93
CA MET A 50 -10.51 -15.75 -4.19
C MET A 50 -9.49 -14.60 -4.20
N MET A 51 -9.84 -13.43 -3.68
CA MET A 51 -8.91 -12.31 -3.53
C MET A 51 -7.68 -12.71 -2.70
N LEU A 52 -7.88 -13.45 -1.62
CA LEU A 52 -6.80 -13.91 -0.76
C LEU A 52 -5.97 -15.04 -1.39
N ASP A 53 -6.57 -15.86 -2.24
CA ASP A 53 -5.92 -17.03 -2.86
C ASP A 53 -5.12 -16.68 -4.12
N VAL A 54 -5.30 -15.48 -4.70
CA VAL A 54 -4.50 -15.01 -5.86
C VAL A 54 -3.00 -15.15 -5.61
N TRP A 55 -2.53 -14.88 -4.40
CA TRP A 55 -1.13 -15.07 -4.02
C TRP A 55 -0.69 -16.55 -4.00
N GLY A 56 -1.60 -17.44 -3.62
CA GLY A 56 -1.36 -18.88 -3.62
C GLY A 56 -1.35 -19.47 -5.04
N LEU A 57 -2.32 -19.07 -5.87
CA LEU A 57 -2.45 -19.48 -7.26
C LEU A 57 -1.24 -19.05 -8.08
N ALA A 58 -0.77 -17.83 -7.94
CA ALA A 58 0.40 -17.32 -8.67
C ALA A 58 1.68 -18.13 -8.43
N LYS A 59 1.78 -18.88 -7.32
CA LYS A 59 2.91 -19.79 -7.05
C LYS A 59 2.84 -21.11 -7.83
N GLN A 60 1.64 -21.56 -8.18
CA GLN A 60 1.39 -22.86 -8.76
C GLN A 60 1.30 -22.82 -10.30
N ILE A 61 1.13 -21.63 -10.87
CA ILE A 61 1.03 -21.44 -12.32
C ILE A 61 2.42 -21.53 -12.95
N ASP A 62 2.57 -22.37 -13.98
CA ASP A 62 3.82 -22.49 -14.73
C ASP A 62 4.09 -21.28 -15.64
N ALA A 63 5.31 -21.21 -16.20
CA ALA A 63 5.73 -20.08 -17.01
C ALA A 63 4.94 -19.94 -18.32
N ASP A 64 4.49 -21.04 -18.91
CA ASP A 64 3.73 -21.01 -20.16
C ASP A 64 2.29 -20.53 -19.91
N ALA A 65 1.67 -20.99 -18.83
CA ALA A 65 0.37 -20.48 -18.41
C ALA A 65 0.42 -18.98 -18.06
N LEU A 66 1.46 -18.51 -17.37
CA LEU A 66 1.67 -17.08 -17.10
C LEU A 66 1.82 -16.29 -18.41
N ARG A 67 2.63 -16.77 -19.37
CA ARG A 67 2.82 -16.13 -20.67
C ARG A 67 1.53 -16.01 -21.44
N ASN A 68 0.77 -17.11 -21.53
CA ASN A 68 -0.49 -17.16 -22.26
C ASN A 68 -1.57 -16.27 -21.63
N ALA A 69 -1.52 -16.08 -20.32
CA ALA A 69 -2.43 -15.21 -19.59
C ALA A 69 -1.99 -13.74 -19.55
N GLY A 70 -0.80 -13.39 -20.10
CA GLY A 70 -0.22 -12.05 -20.00
C GLY A 70 0.15 -11.65 -18.56
N LEU A 71 0.45 -12.65 -17.73
CA LEU A 71 0.82 -12.44 -16.33
C LEU A 71 2.33 -12.53 -16.13
N PHE A 72 2.80 -12.10 -14.98
CA PHE A 72 4.21 -12.20 -14.56
C PHE A 72 4.31 -13.00 -13.26
N ARG A 73 5.52 -13.41 -12.89
CA ARG A 73 5.76 -14.13 -11.65
C ARG A 73 5.54 -13.19 -10.46
N MET A 74 4.40 -13.36 -9.81
CA MET A 74 4.01 -12.63 -8.62
C MET A 74 3.96 -13.63 -7.46
N THR A 75 5.06 -13.83 -6.81
CA THR A 75 5.16 -14.71 -5.65
C THR A 75 5.72 -13.96 -4.47
N TRP A 76 5.27 -14.36 -3.31
CA TRP A 76 5.83 -13.94 -2.04
C TRP A 76 6.59 -15.12 -1.43
N TRP A 77 7.84 -14.94 -1.06
CA TRP A 77 8.49 -15.90 -0.17
C TRP A 77 7.85 -15.81 1.21
N GLY A 78 7.82 -16.91 1.94
CA GLY A 78 7.25 -16.92 3.29
C GLY A 78 7.90 -15.84 4.16
N PHE A 79 7.16 -15.38 5.14
CA PHE A 79 7.69 -14.42 6.12
C PHE A 79 8.74 -15.11 6.96
N PRO A 80 10.05 -14.83 6.80
CA PRO A 80 11.10 -15.49 7.56
C PRO A 80 10.99 -15.08 9.03
N ALA A 81 10.90 -16.08 9.89
CA ALA A 81 10.98 -15.88 11.31
C ALA A 81 11.90 -16.95 11.89
N ALA A 82 12.80 -16.55 12.76
CA ALA A 82 13.78 -17.46 13.35
C ALA A 82 13.12 -18.51 14.26
N ASN A 83 11.96 -18.18 14.82
CA ASN A 83 11.23 -19.04 15.76
C ASN A 83 9.74 -18.69 15.81
N THR A 84 8.98 -19.48 16.57
CA THR A 84 7.53 -19.30 16.73
C THR A 84 7.18 -17.99 17.44
N LEU A 85 7.98 -17.54 18.39
CA LEU A 85 7.74 -16.29 19.11
C LEU A 85 7.82 -15.09 18.16
N ASP A 86 8.85 -15.02 17.33
CA ASP A 86 8.98 -13.96 16.34
C ASP A 86 7.84 -14.00 15.32
N ARG A 87 7.44 -15.21 14.90
CA ARG A 87 6.26 -15.38 14.04
C ARG A 87 4.98 -14.87 14.71
N ALA A 88 4.77 -15.20 15.98
CA ALA A 88 3.61 -14.74 16.73
C ALA A 88 3.61 -13.21 16.90
N THR A 89 4.80 -12.62 17.11
CA THR A 89 4.97 -11.17 17.22
C THR A 89 4.48 -10.41 15.99
N THR A 90 4.69 -10.97 14.79
CA THR A 90 4.20 -10.35 13.56
C THR A 90 2.66 -10.42 13.38
N MET A 91 1.99 -11.31 14.12
CA MET A 91 0.56 -11.56 14.01
C MET A 91 -0.27 -10.97 15.15
N LEU A 92 0.37 -10.71 16.29
CA LEU A 92 -0.29 -10.33 17.54
C LEU A 92 0.22 -8.94 17.98
N PRO A 93 -0.49 -7.83 17.66
CA PRO A 93 -0.06 -6.49 18.03
C PRO A 93 0.22 -6.32 19.54
N ARG A 94 -0.54 -6.99 20.42
CA ARG A 94 -0.28 -6.97 21.85
C ARG A 94 1.07 -7.58 22.21
N LEU A 95 1.43 -8.69 21.60
CA LEU A 95 2.75 -9.32 21.83
C LEU A 95 3.87 -8.43 21.28
N LEU A 96 3.67 -7.80 20.14
CA LEU A 96 4.63 -6.82 19.62
C LEU A 96 4.79 -5.64 20.60
N HIS A 97 3.69 -5.09 21.12
CA HIS A 97 3.71 -4.00 22.09
C HIS A 97 4.54 -4.37 23.34
N GLU A 98 4.37 -5.59 23.87
CA GLU A 98 5.14 -6.12 25.00
C GLU A 98 6.64 -6.29 24.68
N ARG A 99 6.99 -6.47 23.41
CA ARG A 99 8.36 -6.72 22.94
C ARG A 99 9.06 -5.50 22.33
N LEU A 100 8.43 -4.34 22.27
CA LEU A 100 9.03 -3.16 21.65
C LEU A 100 10.37 -2.78 22.29
N ASP A 101 10.50 -2.89 23.62
CA ASP A 101 11.76 -2.61 24.30
C ASP A 101 12.86 -3.61 23.91
N GLU A 102 12.53 -4.91 23.84
CA GLU A 102 13.45 -5.96 23.35
C GLU A 102 13.94 -5.65 21.92
N LEU A 103 13.08 -5.07 21.09
CA LEU A 103 13.38 -4.71 19.70
C LEU A 103 14.08 -3.35 19.59
N GLY A 104 14.21 -2.60 20.69
CA GLY A 104 14.81 -1.27 20.72
C GLY A 104 13.95 -0.19 20.10
N LEU A 105 12.63 -0.39 20.05
CA LEU A 105 11.66 0.53 19.48
C LEU A 105 10.88 1.28 20.57
N ASP A 106 10.68 2.57 20.38
CA ASP A 106 9.81 3.38 21.25
C ASP A 106 8.37 3.40 20.75
N PHE A 107 8.17 3.38 19.42
CA PHE A 107 6.86 3.39 18.79
C PHE A 107 6.88 2.63 17.46
N ALA A 108 5.76 2.02 17.08
CA ALA A 108 5.60 1.36 15.78
C ALA A 108 4.29 1.75 15.09
N VAL A 109 4.37 2.02 13.79
CA VAL A 109 3.22 2.14 12.88
C VAL A 109 3.09 0.85 12.09
N LEU A 110 1.97 0.15 12.24
CA LEU A 110 1.74 -1.15 11.60
C LEU A 110 0.94 -1.00 10.31
N TYR A 111 1.58 -1.31 9.22
CA TYR A 111 0.95 -1.38 7.91
C TYR A 111 0.34 -2.76 7.65
N PRO A 112 -0.75 -2.79 6.88
CA PRO A 112 -1.37 -4.03 6.46
C PRO A 112 -0.44 -4.84 5.54
N THR A 113 -0.46 -6.16 5.68
CA THR A 113 0.22 -7.08 4.75
C THR A 113 -0.75 -7.57 3.68
N TYR A 114 -1.82 -8.28 4.06
CA TYR A 114 -2.84 -8.75 3.12
C TYR A 114 -3.89 -7.68 2.81
N GLY A 115 -4.22 -6.82 3.78
CA GLY A 115 -5.23 -5.77 3.63
C GLY A 115 -4.96 -4.81 2.48
N ARG A 116 -3.68 -4.62 2.08
CA ARG A 116 -3.34 -3.83 0.89
C ARG A 116 -3.97 -4.37 -0.39
N GLY A 117 -4.14 -5.70 -0.49
CA GLY A 117 -4.81 -6.32 -1.63
C GLY A 117 -6.27 -5.92 -1.78
N ALA A 118 -6.94 -5.61 -0.69
CA ALA A 118 -8.33 -5.15 -0.70
C ALA A 118 -8.53 -3.84 -1.47
N MET A 119 -7.54 -2.95 -1.43
CA MET A 119 -7.61 -1.66 -2.14
C MET A 119 -7.61 -1.79 -3.67
N GLY A 120 -7.14 -2.91 -4.21
CA GLY A 120 -7.03 -3.15 -5.66
C GLY A 120 -8.15 -4.03 -6.25
N VAL A 121 -9.17 -4.35 -5.49
CA VAL A 121 -10.30 -5.18 -5.96
C VAL A 121 -11.21 -4.35 -6.87
N ASP A 122 -11.47 -4.84 -8.08
CA ASP A 122 -12.27 -4.11 -9.09
C ASP A 122 -13.76 -4.03 -8.70
N ASP A 123 -14.33 -5.10 -8.13
CA ASP A 123 -15.72 -5.12 -7.65
C ASP A 123 -15.88 -4.20 -6.44
N GLU A 124 -16.72 -3.17 -6.58
CA GLU A 124 -16.93 -2.15 -5.55
C GLU A 124 -17.51 -2.74 -4.25
N ALA A 125 -18.44 -3.67 -4.34
CA ALA A 125 -19.08 -4.25 -3.15
C ALA A 125 -18.07 -5.09 -2.36
N VAL A 126 -17.29 -5.93 -3.05
CA VAL A 126 -16.24 -6.75 -2.45
C VAL A 126 -15.12 -5.87 -1.90
N ARG A 127 -14.69 -4.86 -2.65
CA ARG A 127 -13.65 -3.91 -2.21
C ARG A 127 -14.06 -3.17 -0.95
N THR A 128 -15.23 -2.53 -0.97
CA THR A 128 -15.71 -1.74 0.17
C THR A 128 -15.85 -2.60 1.43
N ALA A 129 -16.44 -3.78 1.30
CA ALA A 129 -16.61 -4.69 2.44
C ALA A 129 -15.27 -5.25 2.95
N SER A 130 -14.34 -5.57 2.04
CA SER A 130 -13.01 -6.05 2.41
C SER A 130 -12.22 -4.97 3.16
N VAL A 131 -12.19 -3.75 2.64
CA VAL A 131 -11.54 -2.62 3.30
C VAL A 131 -12.13 -2.37 4.69
N ARG A 132 -13.45 -2.39 4.82
CA ARG A 132 -14.14 -2.27 6.13
C ARG A 132 -13.76 -3.37 7.10
N ALA A 133 -13.72 -4.60 6.63
CA ALA A 133 -13.34 -5.75 7.46
C ALA A 133 -11.89 -5.62 7.96
N TYR A 134 -10.97 -5.25 7.09
CA TYR A 134 -9.57 -5.03 7.48
C TYR A 134 -9.42 -3.86 8.46
N ASN A 135 -10.05 -2.72 8.20
CA ASN A 135 -9.97 -1.57 9.09
C ASN A 135 -10.55 -1.88 10.48
N ARG A 136 -11.68 -2.58 10.54
CA ARG A 136 -12.22 -3.06 11.82
C ARG A 136 -11.25 -4.02 12.53
N TYR A 137 -10.68 -4.97 11.81
CA TYR A 137 -9.70 -5.91 12.35
C TYR A 137 -8.51 -5.19 13.00
N TYR A 138 -7.93 -4.19 12.30
CA TYR A 138 -6.82 -3.43 12.86
C TYR A 138 -7.22 -2.61 14.08
N ALA A 139 -8.36 -1.94 14.05
CA ALA A 139 -8.85 -1.17 15.18
C ALA A 139 -9.10 -2.05 16.41
N GLU A 140 -9.70 -3.22 16.22
CA GLU A 140 -9.96 -4.19 17.30
C GLU A 140 -8.66 -4.76 17.87
N THR A 141 -7.72 -5.17 17.02
CA THR A 141 -6.47 -5.83 17.47
C THR A 141 -5.44 -4.85 18.06
N THR A 142 -5.52 -3.56 17.76
CA THR A 142 -4.65 -2.52 18.34
C THR A 142 -5.34 -1.69 19.43
N SER A 143 -6.56 -2.04 19.80
CA SER A 143 -7.30 -1.34 20.86
C SER A 143 -6.53 -1.39 22.19
N GLY A 144 -6.37 -0.20 22.81
CA GLY A 144 -5.66 -0.05 24.08
C GLY A 144 -4.13 -0.08 23.97
N LEU A 145 -3.54 -0.07 22.77
CA LEU A 145 -2.08 -0.10 22.55
C LEU A 145 -1.54 1.25 21.99
N GLY A 146 -2.39 2.28 21.95
CA GLY A 146 -2.10 3.54 21.27
C GLY A 146 -1.02 4.42 21.92
N ASP A 147 -0.50 4.02 23.09
CA ASP A 147 0.64 4.65 23.74
C ASP A 147 1.95 4.41 22.98
N ARG A 148 2.12 3.24 22.36
CA ARG A 148 3.35 2.85 21.66
C ARG A 148 3.13 2.20 20.29
N LEU A 149 1.87 2.06 19.84
CA LEU A 149 1.58 1.34 18.62
C LEU A 149 0.32 1.89 17.95
N THR A 150 0.34 2.03 16.63
CA THR A 150 -0.85 2.36 15.84
C THR A 150 -0.86 1.54 14.55
N SER A 151 -2.04 1.22 14.05
CA SER A 151 -2.18 0.66 12.69
C SER A 151 -2.52 1.76 11.70
N ALA A 152 -2.15 1.54 10.43
CA ALA A 152 -2.57 2.35 9.31
C ALA A 152 -3.86 1.79 8.71
N ALA A 153 -4.89 2.65 8.55
CA ALA A 153 -6.10 2.29 7.85
C ALA A 153 -5.85 2.07 6.35
N VAL A 154 -6.51 1.10 5.73
CA VAL A 154 -6.50 0.91 4.28
C VAL A 154 -7.55 1.79 3.61
N ILE A 155 -7.14 2.58 2.61
CA ILE A 155 -8.01 3.53 1.91
C ILE A 155 -8.00 3.24 0.41
N PRO A 156 -9.13 2.81 -0.16
CA PRO A 156 -9.24 2.59 -1.60
C PRO A 156 -9.33 3.92 -2.34
N MET A 157 -8.80 3.97 -3.56
CA MET A 157 -8.71 5.19 -4.36
C MET A 157 -9.43 5.07 -5.71
N HIS A 158 -10.43 4.19 -5.84
CA HIS A 158 -11.14 4.03 -7.11
C HIS A 158 -11.95 5.26 -7.48
N THR A 159 -12.54 5.92 -6.50
CA THR A 159 -13.15 7.24 -6.64
C THR A 159 -12.83 8.13 -5.44
N PRO A 160 -12.76 9.45 -5.60
CA PRO A 160 -12.58 10.37 -4.48
C PRO A 160 -13.64 10.23 -3.39
N ALA A 161 -14.88 9.99 -3.78
CA ALA A 161 -15.98 9.82 -2.83
C ALA A 161 -15.81 8.58 -1.96
N GLU A 162 -15.34 7.46 -2.54
CA GLU A 162 -15.03 6.24 -1.80
C GLU A 162 -13.89 6.47 -0.79
N ALA A 163 -12.81 7.09 -1.25
CA ALA A 163 -11.66 7.41 -0.40
C ALA A 163 -12.04 8.32 0.77
N CYS A 164 -12.78 9.39 0.52
CA CYS A 164 -13.23 10.31 1.57
C CYS A 164 -14.13 9.62 2.60
N ARG A 165 -15.10 8.80 2.15
CA ARG A 165 -15.97 8.06 3.07
C ARG A 165 -15.18 7.11 3.98
N GLU A 166 -14.20 6.42 3.42
CA GLU A 166 -13.39 5.48 4.20
C GLU A 166 -12.42 6.20 5.14
N LEU A 167 -11.80 7.31 4.72
CA LEU A 167 -10.99 8.16 5.58
C LEU A 167 -11.79 8.68 6.78
N GLU A 168 -12.99 9.20 6.55
CA GLU A 168 -13.86 9.68 7.64
C GLU A 168 -14.22 8.57 8.62
N TYR A 169 -14.63 7.43 8.12
CA TYR A 169 -14.96 6.28 8.96
C TYR A 169 -13.75 5.81 9.77
N ALA A 170 -12.60 5.61 9.11
CA ALA A 170 -11.40 5.15 9.78
C ALA A 170 -10.96 6.10 10.91
N VAL A 171 -10.97 7.40 10.65
CA VAL A 171 -10.48 8.38 11.64
C VAL A 171 -11.53 8.67 12.71
N ARG A 172 -12.78 8.93 12.33
CA ARG A 172 -13.80 9.40 13.28
C ARG A 172 -14.45 8.27 14.07
N GLU A 173 -14.67 7.11 13.42
CA GLU A 173 -15.36 5.99 14.08
C GLU A 173 -14.37 4.98 14.68
N LEU A 174 -13.25 4.72 14.01
CA LEU A 174 -12.28 3.73 14.45
C LEU A 174 -11.05 4.34 15.14
N GLY A 175 -10.86 5.65 15.08
CA GLY A 175 -9.80 6.36 15.80
C GLY A 175 -8.41 6.24 15.18
N PHE A 176 -8.29 5.88 13.91
CA PHE A 176 -6.99 5.80 13.24
C PHE A 176 -6.27 7.15 13.16
N LYS A 177 -4.95 7.10 13.29
CA LYS A 177 -4.05 8.26 13.16
C LYS A 177 -3.09 8.14 11.98
N ALA A 178 -3.10 7.01 11.30
CA ALA A 178 -2.31 6.75 10.11
C ALA A 178 -3.19 6.07 9.05
N ALA A 179 -2.89 6.30 7.77
CA ALA A 179 -3.61 5.69 6.67
C ALA A 179 -2.66 5.39 5.51
N VAL A 180 -2.84 4.21 4.90
CA VAL A 180 -2.22 3.84 3.63
C VAL A 180 -3.26 3.93 2.52
N LEU A 181 -2.99 4.75 1.53
CA LEU A 181 -3.83 4.93 0.35
C LEU A 181 -3.31 4.02 -0.76
N ALA A 182 -4.22 3.53 -1.61
CA ALA A 182 -3.79 2.89 -2.84
C ALA A 182 -2.94 3.89 -3.65
N GLY A 183 -1.76 3.49 -4.09
CA GLY A 183 -0.86 4.37 -4.83
C GLY A 183 -1.18 4.45 -6.32
N HIS A 184 -2.04 3.58 -6.80
CA HIS A 184 -2.59 3.60 -8.16
C HIS A 184 -3.89 2.84 -8.22
N VAL A 185 -4.68 3.13 -9.24
CA VAL A 185 -5.82 2.33 -9.65
C VAL A 185 -5.62 1.87 -11.09
N ARG A 186 -5.91 0.60 -11.34
CA ARG A 186 -5.89 0.03 -12.69
C ARG A 186 -7.16 0.46 -13.40
N ARG A 187 -7.03 1.30 -14.44
CA ARG A 187 -8.14 1.75 -15.27
C ARG A 187 -8.15 0.97 -16.58
N PRO A 188 -9.28 0.42 -17.00
CA PRO A 188 -9.39 -0.17 -18.34
C PRO A 188 -9.01 0.84 -19.42
N LEU A 189 -8.29 0.40 -20.44
CA LEU A 189 -8.08 1.24 -21.62
C LEU A 189 -9.43 1.49 -22.30
N PRO A 190 -9.68 2.73 -22.79
CA PRO A 190 -10.86 3.00 -23.59
C PRO A 190 -10.77 2.22 -24.91
N PRO A 191 -11.89 1.78 -25.48
CA PRO A 191 -11.90 1.21 -26.81
C PRO A 191 -11.45 2.23 -27.83
N ASN A 192 -10.77 1.77 -28.91
CA ASN A 192 -10.45 2.63 -30.05
C ASN A 192 -11.73 3.23 -30.64
N ALA A 193 -11.61 4.36 -31.33
CA ALA A 193 -12.73 5.01 -31.99
C ALA A 193 -13.43 4.03 -32.95
N GLY A 194 -14.70 3.79 -32.70
CA GLY A 194 -15.51 2.83 -33.48
C GLY A 194 -15.46 1.38 -33.01
N ALA A 195 -14.66 1.04 -32.00
CA ALA A 195 -14.61 -0.27 -31.37
C ALA A 195 -15.53 -0.32 -30.13
N SER A 196 -15.94 -1.52 -29.76
CA SER A 196 -16.70 -1.74 -28.52
C SER A 196 -15.77 -2.01 -27.34
N ALA A 197 -16.27 -1.88 -26.09
CA ALA A 197 -15.52 -2.27 -24.91
C ALA A 197 -15.12 -3.78 -24.92
N ALA A 198 -15.86 -4.62 -25.66
CA ALA A 198 -15.55 -6.04 -25.81
C ALA A 198 -14.30 -6.28 -26.69
N ASP A 199 -13.91 -5.32 -27.49
CA ASP A 199 -12.72 -5.43 -28.36
C ASP A 199 -11.42 -5.06 -27.62
N VAL A 200 -11.52 -4.51 -26.40
CA VAL A 200 -10.36 -4.23 -25.55
C VAL A 200 -9.92 -5.52 -24.86
N PRO A 201 -8.65 -5.94 -25.02
CA PRO A 201 -8.16 -7.15 -24.35
C PRO A 201 -8.36 -7.06 -22.82
N ARG A 202 -8.84 -8.16 -22.22
CA ARG A 202 -8.94 -8.24 -20.77
C ARG A 202 -7.56 -8.02 -20.14
N GLY A 203 -7.47 -7.09 -19.20
CA GLY A 203 -6.20 -6.74 -18.55
C GLY A 203 -5.41 -5.64 -19.27
N ALA A 204 -5.86 -5.14 -20.43
CA ALA A 204 -5.33 -3.92 -21.01
C ALA A 204 -5.77 -2.72 -20.15
N VAL A 205 -4.85 -2.23 -19.34
CA VAL A 205 -5.09 -1.18 -18.35
C VAL A 205 -3.98 -0.15 -18.39
N TRP A 206 -4.29 1.06 -17.94
CA TRP A 206 -3.30 2.04 -17.54
C TRP A 206 -3.36 2.25 -16.02
N LEU A 207 -2.31 2.84 -15.46
CA LEU A 207 -2.20 3.06 -14.02
C LEU A 207 -2.50 4.53 -13.72
N ASP A 208 -3.63 4.76 -13.08
CA ASP A 208 -4.03 6.09 -12.59
C ASP A 208 -3.33 6.35 -11.25
N THR A 209 -2.44 7.33 -11.23
CA THR A 209 -1.66 7.76 -10.06
C THR A 209 -2.16 9.09 -9.47
N PHE A 210 -3.39 9.48 -9.83
CA PHE A 210 -4.22 10.53 -9.21
C PHE A 210 -3.81 11.98 -9.48
N GLY A 211 -2.56 12.26 -9.82
CA GLY A 211 -2.06 13.63 -10.02
C GLY A 211 -2.22 14.13 -11.46
N LEU A 212 -2.05 13.23 -12.43
CA LEU A 212 -2.10 13.52 -13.86
C LEU A 212 -3.07 12.57 -14.56
N ASP A 213 -3.83 13.12 -15.52
CA ASP A 213 -4.67 12.37 -16.46
C ASP A 213 -5.74 11.48 -15.83
N SER A 214 -6.01 11.64 -14.53
CA SER A 214 -7.08 10.91 -13.85
C SER A 214 -8.45 11.32 -14.38
N PRO A 215 -9.39 10.38 -14.55
CA PRO A 215 -10.78 10.72 -14.89
C PRO A 215 -11.53 11.35 -13.71
N HIS A 216 -10.89 11.45 -12.55
CA HIS A 216 -11.46 11.98 -11.31
C HIS A 216 -10.61 13.13 -10.77
N ASP A 217 -11.29 14.11 -10.15
CA ASP A 217 -10.65 15.12 -9.33
C ASP A 217 -10.40 14.58 -7.91
N TYR A 218 -9.13 14.40 -7.54
CA TYR A 218 -8.72 13.91 -6.21
C TYR A 218 -8.45 15.02 -5.18
N ASP A 219 -8.62 16.28 -5.54
CA ASP A 219 -8.46 17.40 -4.59
C ASP A 219 -9.31 17.24 -3.31
N PRO A 220 -10.57 16.71 -3.38
CA PRO A 220 -11.33 16.43 -2.16
C PRO A 220 -10.66 15.43 -1.21
N VAL A 221 -9.89 14.47 -1.73
CA VAL A 221 -9.17 13.49 -0.88
C VAL A 221 -8.02 14.16 -0.15
N TRP A 222 -7.26 15.00 -0.85
CA TRP A 222 -6.14 15.74 -0.25
C TRP A 222 -6.63 16.72 0.83
N ALA A 223 -7.71 17.44 0.54
CA ALA A 223 -8.39 18.29 1.51
C ALA A 223 -8.88 17.50 2.73
N LYS A 224 -9.46 16.30 2.51
CA LYS A 224 -9.93 15.43 3.58
C LYS A 224 -8.77 14.91 4.45
N CYS A 225 -7.65 14.57 3.89
CA CYS A 225 -6.45 14.19 4.65
C CYS A 225 -6.00 15.32 5.57
N ILE A 226 -5.96 16.57 5.08
CA ILE A 226 -5.61 17.75 5.89
C ILE A 226 -6.66 17.98 7.00
N GLU A 227 -7.95 17.96 6.66
CA GLU A 227 -9.06 18.12 7.61
C GLU A 227 -8.95 17.14 8.79
N LEU A 228 -8.61 15.89 8.49
CA LEU A 228 -8.53 14.80 9.46
C LEU A 228 -7.16 14.70 10.14
N GLY A 229 -6.17 15.52 9.76
CA GLY A 229 -4.80 15.44 10.28
C GLY A 229 -4.05 14.19 9.88
N ILE A 230 -4.39 13.58 8.75
CA ILE A 230 -3.75 12.38 8.21
C ILE A 230 -2.70 12.74 7.18
N ALA A 231 -1.47 12.27 7.37
CA ALA A 231 -0.47 12.23 6.31
C ALA A 231 -0.70 10.97 5.47
N PRO A 232 -1.15 11.08 4.20
CA PRO A 232 -1.33 9.91 3.34
C PRO A 232 -0.01 9.22 3.10
N THR A 233 0.01 7.90 3.25
CA THR A 233 1.17 7.07 2.95
C THR A 233 0.87 6.15 1.78
N PHE A 234 1.89 5.83 0.98
CA PHE A 234 1.78 4.98 -0.20
C PHE A 234 2.74 3.81 -0.09
N HIS A 235 2.19 2.61 -0.12
CA HIS A 235 2.94 1.37 -0.05
C HIS A 235 2.53 0.44 -1.19
N SER A 236 2.74 0.89 -2.42
CA SER A 236 2.31 0.19 -3.62
C SER A 236 3.45 -0.55 -4.30
N ALA A 237 3.12 -1.69 -4.88
CA ALA A 237 4.07 -2.52 -5.62
C ALA A 237 4.08 -2.15 -7.10
N GLY A 238 5.28 -2.02 -7.66
CA GLY A 238 5.50 -1.82 -9.10
C GLY A 238 5.85 -3.11 -9.85
N MET A 239 5.64 -4.27 -9.25
CA MET A 239 5.78 -5.56 -9.97
C MET A 239 4.78 -5.62 -11.12
N GLY A 240 5.26 -6.06 -12.28
CA GLY A 240 4.46 -6.04 -13.51
C GLY A 240 4.53 -4.72 -14.28
N TRP A 241 5.24 -3.72 -13.78
CA TRP A 241 5.44 -2.44 -14.46
C TRP A 241 6.72 -2.45 -15.32
N GLY A 242 6.60 -1.92 -16.54
CA GLY A 242 7.73 -1.79 -17.44
C GLY A 242 8.48 -3.12 -17.63
N THR A 243 9.75 -3.16 -17.21
CA THR A 243 10.61 -4.34 -17.35
C THR A 243 10.43 -5.38 -16.24
N ARG A 244 9.66 -5.11 -15.19
CA ARG A 244 9.46 -6.02 -14.05
C ARG A 244 8.39 -7.07 -14.33
N THR A 245 8.54 -7.82 -15.43
CA THR A 245 7.55 -8.76 -15.97
C THR A 245 8.10 -10.17 -16.21
N SER A 246 9.19 -10.55 -15.53
CA SER A 246 9.75 -11.90 -15.65
C SER A 246 8.73 -12.97 -15.28
N LEU A 247 8.63 -14.03 -16.12
CA LEU A 247 7.78 -15.19 -15.89
C LEU A 247 8.38 -16.18 -14.90
N SER A 248 9.70 -16.17 -14.73
CA SER A 248 10.45 -17.16 -13.94
C SER A 248 11.04 -16.60 -12.67
N SER A 249 11.40 -15.30 -12.64
CA SER A 249 12.12 -14.71 -11.53
C SER A 249 11.27 -13.69 -10.78
N TYR A 250 10.74 -14.12 -9.63
CA TYR A 250 10.11 -13.23 -8.67
C TYR A 250 11.06 -12.13 -8.18
N VAL A 251 12.32 -12.49 -7.88
CA VAL A 251 13.32 -11.54 -7.37
C VAL A 251 13.57 -10.41 -8.36
N PHE A 252 13.65 -10.73 -9.66
CA PHE A 252 13.80 -9.72 -10.72
C PHE A 252 12.61 -8.74 -10.72
N ASN A 253 11.40 -9.23 -10.56
CA ASN A 253 10.19 -8.38 -10.52
C ASN A 253 10.12 -7.56 -9.24
N HIS A 254 10.61 -8.11 -8.13
CA HIS A 254 10.50 -7.51 -6.81
C HIS A 254 11.53 -6.42 -6.53
N LEU A 255 12.79 -6.61 -6.96
CA LEU A 255 13.86 -5.64 -6.68
C LEU A 255 13.51 -4.24 -7.22
N GLY A 256 13.45 -3.25 -6.33
CA GLY A 256 13.16 -1.86 -6.66
C GLY A 256 11.71 -1.59 -7.08
N ASN A 257 10.78 -2.52 -6.86
CA ASN A 257 9.39 -2.34 -7.27
C ASN A 257 8.66 -1.28 -6.43
N PHE A 258 8.94 -1.16 -5.15
CA PHE A 258 8.38 -0.11 -4.30
C PHE A 258 8.95 1.27 -4.65
N ALA A 259 10.25 1.34 -4.98
CA ALA A 259 10.88 2.56 -5.48
C ALA A 259 10.19 3.05 -6.77
N ALA A 260 9.96 2.15 -7.74
CA ALA A 260 9.30 2.49 -9.00
C ALA A 260 7.87 2.99 -8.80
N ALA A 261 7.11 2.37 -7.89
CA ALA A 261 5.75 2.82 -7.57
C ALA A 261 5.76 4.16 -6.83
N GLY A 262 6.65 4.32 -5.84
CA GLY A 262 6.81 5.56 -5.08
C GLY A 262 7.21 6.75 -5.96
N GLU A 263 8.16 6.54 -6.87
CA GLU A 263 8.59 7.54 -7.85
C GLU A 263 7.44 7.98 -8.75
N ALA A 264 6.70 7.01 -9.33
CA ALA A 264 5.60 7.30 -10.24
C ALA A 264 4.49 8.12 -9.56
N ILE A 265 4.12 7.75 -8.34
CA ILE A 265 3.10 8.47 -7.57
C ILE A 265 3.61 9.87 -7.20
N CYS A 266 4.83 9.98 -6.67
CA CYS A 266 5.44 11.25 -6.29
C CYS A 266 5.50 12.22 -7.47
N LEU A 267 5.99 11.76 -8.61
CA LEU A 267 6.10 12.54 -9.84
C LEU A 267 4.72 12.99 -10.34
N SER A 268 3.74 12.09 -10.32
CA SER A 268 2.36 12.40 -10.73
C SER A 268 1.73 13.48 -9.86
N LEU A 269 1.84 13.35 -8.54
CA LEU A 269 1.31 14.35 -7.60
C LEU A 269 2.03 15.70 -7.74
N PHE A 270 3.36 15.67 -7.94
CA PHE A 270 4.16 16.89 -8.10
C PHE A 270 3.81 17.64 -9.38
N LEU A 271 3.86 16.97 -10.54
CA LEU A 271 3.55 17.59 -11.84
C LEU A 271 2.05 17.94 -11.98
N GLY A 272 1.17 17.16 -11.32
CA GLY A 272 -0.24 17.49 -11.20
C GLY A 272 -0.54 18.67 -10.26
N GLY A 273 0.49 19.29 -9.67
CA GLY A 273 0.38 20.51 -8.86
C GLY A 273 -0.27 20.33 -7.49
N VAL A 274 -0.36 19.11 -6.98
CA VAL A 274 -0.95 18.82 -5.66
C VAL A 274 -0.22 19.58 -4.54
N PRO A 275 1.13 19.59 -4.46
CA PRO A 275 1.82 20.35 -3.40
C PRO A 275 1.61 21.86 -3.46
N ARG A 276 1.29 22.39 -4.64
CA ARG A 276 0.98 23.82 -4.82
C ARG A 276 -0.42 24.16 -4.32
N ARG A 277 -1.40 23.28 -4.59
CA ARG A 277 -2.78 23.48 -4.12
C ARG A 277 -2.96 23.15 -2.64
N PHE A 278 -2.17 22.20 -2.14
CA PHE A 278 -2.23 21.70 -0.75
C PHE A 278 -0.84 21.74 -0.09
N PRO A 279 -0.29 22.93 0.22
CA PRO A 279 1.07 23.07 0.73
C PRO A 279 1.25 22.47 2.14
N GLU A 280 0.17 22.24 2.86
CA GLU A 280 0.19 21.61 4.18
C GLU A 280 0.16 20.07 4.13
N LEU A 281 -0.18 19.49 2.97
CA LEU A 281 -0.22 18.04 2.79
C LEU A 281 1.18 17.45 2.94
N ARG A 282 1.30 16.42 3.75
CA ARG A 282 2.52 15.63 3.91
C ARG A 282 2.26 14.22 3.42
N CYS A 283 3.07 13.73 2.50
CA CYS A 283 2.98 12.37 1.97
C CYS A 283 4.22 11.57 2.35
N ALA A 284 4.06 10.25 2.54
CA ALA A 284 5.18 9.33 2.71
C ALA A 284 5.09 8.18 1.70
N PHE A 285 6.25 7.76 1.19
CA PHE A 285 6.41 6.68 0.23
C PHE A 285 7.27 5.60 0.87
N LEU A 286 6.70 4.43 1.09
CA LEU A 286 7.24 3.41 1.97
C LEU A 286 8.02 2.34 1.21
N GLU A 287 8.99 1.70 1.89
CA GLU A 287 9.78 0.54 1.47
C GLU A 287 10.58 0.71 0.16
N GLY A 288 10.61 1.92 -0.42
CA GLY A 288 11.32 2.19 -1.67
C GLY A 288 12.80 2.57 -1.50
N GLY A 289 13.27 2.75 -0.27
CA GLY A 289 14.55 3.41 0.02
C GLY A 289 14.51 4.90 -0.37
N VAL A 290 15.64 5.60 -0.28
CA VAL A 290 15.73 7.06 -0.54
C VAL A 290 16.35 7.39 -1.90
N GLY A 291 17.04 6.44 -2.52
CA GLY A 291 17.82 6.67 -3.75
C GLY A 291 16.98 7.18 -4.92
N TRP A 292 15.78 6.65 -5.10
CA TRP A 292 14.86 7.09 -6.16
C TRP A 292 14.48 8.57 -6.02
N ALA A 293 14.27 9.05 -4.80
CA ALA A 293 13.88 10.44 -4.55
C ALA A 293 15.02 11.41 -4.90
N ALA A 294 16.26 11.04 -4.63
CA ALA A 294 17.43 11.83 -5.02
C ALA A 294 17.57 11.92 -6.55
N ASN A 295 17.38 10.79 -7.26
CA ASN A 295 17.38 10.77 -8.72
C ASN A 295 16.26 11.62 -9.30
N LEU A 296 15.02 11.44 -8.81
CA LEU A 296 13.86 12.22 -9.27
C LEU A 296 14.10 13.73 -9.08
N PHE A 297 14.63 14.13 -7.92
CA PHE A 297 14.95 15.54 -7.66
C PHE A 297 15.99 16.09 -8.66
N ALA A 298 17.07 15.34 -8.91
CA ALA A 298 18.09 15.73 -9.85
C ALA A 298 17.57 15.85 -11.29
N ASP A 299 16.70 14.92 -11.71
CA ASP A 299 16.08 14.92 -13.03
C ASP A 299 15.10 16.09 -13.21
N LEU A 300 14.27 16.38 -12.21
CA LEU A 300 13.38 17.53 -12.22
C LEU A 300 14.15 18.86 -12.31
N LEU A 301 15.24 19.00 -11.51
CA LEU A 301 16.08 20.18 -11.54
C LEU A 301 16.76 20.33 -12.90
N GLY A 302 17.37 19.26 -13.42
CA GLY A 302 18.02 19.27 -14.73
C GLY A 302 17.05 19.56 -15.88
N HIS A 303 15.80 19.10 -15.76
CA HIS A 303 14.75 19.40 -16.74
C HIS A 303 14.36 20.88 -16.70
N TRP A 304 14.14 21.41 -15.50
CA TRP A 304 13.86 22.84 -15.28
C TRP A 304 14.96 23.74 -15.87
N GLU A 305 16.23 23.45 -15.58
CA GLU A 305 17.35 24.25 -16.08
C GLU A 305 17.53 24.19 -17.60
N LYS A 306 17.32 23.00 -18.21
CA LYS A 306 17.52 22.79 -19.65
C LYS A 306 16.35 23.18 -20.53
N ARG A 307 15.12 23.00 -20.02
CA ARG A 307 13.90 23.12 -20.84
C ARG A 307 13.05 24.35 -20.47
N GLY A 308 13.34 24.96 -19.33
CA GLY A 308 12.57 26.10 -18.81
C GLY A 308 11.22 25.71 -18.20
N ALA A 309 10.66 26.63 -17.42
CA ALA A 309 9.45 26.41 -16.64
C ALA A 309 8.22 26.04 -17.49
N GLN A 310 8.13 26.53 -18.70
CA GLN A 310 6.96 26.35 -19.59
C GLN A 310 6.73 24.90 -20.05
N HIS A 311 7.68 24.00 -19.81
CA HIS A 311 7.58 22.58 -20.17
C HIS A 311 7.37 21.66 -18.98
N ILE A 312 7.16 22.23 -17.78
CA ILE A 312 6.85 21.49 -16.53
C ILE A 312 5.38 21.71 -16.12
N HIS A 313 4.60 22.39 -16.95
CA HIS A 313 3.16 22.64 -16.71
C HIS A 313 2.30 21.66 -17.47
#